data_bf1f5f151bc43901203f7fdb129cb54f
#
_entry.id   bf1f5f151bc43901203f7fdb129cb54f
#
_cell.length_a   1.000
_cell.length_b   1.000
_cell.length_c   1.000
_cell.angle_alpha   90.00
_cell.angle_beta   90.00
_cell.angle_gamma   90.00
#
_symmetry.space_group_name_H-M   'P 1'
#
loop_
_entity.id
_entity.type
_entity.pdbx_description
1 polymer ?
#
loop_
_entity_poly.entity_id
_entity_poly.type
_entity_poly.pdbx_seq_one_letter_code
_entity_poly.pdbx_strand_id
1 'polypeptide(L)'
;MEDLMEQLIKRFTLSSNAHLCRDCVGYYCDLYLGYREPGNPDFLNTLKNTLNNYCPSVLKSARQEVYDRVRRDIPDIMKAEGLEEAVVAVVPRSKAIMSPNQLGFRDAVQECVRILQANGYSCITDGIGCITRHTDTKTTHIHRFLPGFDNCGSEPYVGITNDTCHIDADAVRGKTVILIDDIYTKTVNVDEDCIQALYDVGAACVVFYAVAYTYRRSTYRKGA
;
A
#
# COMPACT_ATOMS: atom_id res chain seq x y z
N MET A 1 31.35 -12.53 -11.85
CA MET A 1 30.03 -13.00 -12.29
C MET A 1 29.15 -13.11 -11.05
N GLU A 2 29.17 -12.02 -10.29
CA GLU A 2 28.44 -11.81 -9.02
C GLU A 2 28.26 -10.33 -8.93
N ASP A 3 27.14 -9.82 -9.39
CA ASP A 3 26.62 -8.49 -9.01
C ASP A 3 25.28 -8.22 -9.70
N LEU A 4 24.37 -9.20 -9.63
CA LEU A 4 22.95 -9.00 -9.83
C LEU A 4 22.25 -9.13 -8.47
N MET A 5 22.93 -8.62 -7.46
CA MET A 5 22.41 -8.57 -6.11
C MET A 5 21.87 -7.18 -5.79
N GLU A 6 20.64 -7.22 -5.31
CA GLU A 6 20.08 -6.28 -4.37
C GLU A 6 19.45 -5.02 -4.95
N GLN A 7 18.23 -5.18 -5.49
CA GLN A 7 17.25 -4.19 -5.12
C GLN A 7 16.79 -4.51 -3.68
N LEU A 8 17.63 -4.11 -2.74
CA LEU A 8 17.29 -4.20 -1.32
C LEU A 8 16.10 -3.31 -1.06
N ILE A 9 15.06 -3.90 -0.47
CA ILE A 9 14.00 -3.12 0.15
C ILE A 9 14.65 -2.06 1.06
N LYS A 10 14.17 -0.84 0.95
CA LYS A 10 14.70 0.28 1.74
C LYS A 10 13.83 0.51 2.96
N ARG A 11 14.46 0.50 4.13
CA ARG A 11 13.81 0.78 5.40
C ARG A 11 13.70 2.27 5.66
N PHE A 12 12.57 2.71 6.20
CA PHE A 12 12.35 4.07 6.65
C PHE A 12 11.47 4.09 7.92
N THR A 13 11.23 5.26 8.47
CA THR A 13 10.33 5.45 9.61
C THR A 13 9.19 6.36 9.22
N LEU A 14 7.95 5.90 9.44
CA LEU A 14 6.79 6.77 9.49
C LEU A 14 6.79 7.38 10.89
N SER A 15 7.15 8.66 10.98
CA SER A 15 7.20 9.36 12.28
C SER A 15 5.81 9.68 12.78
N SER A 16 5.64 9.56 14.09
CA SER A 16 4.41 9.97 14.78
C SER A 16 3.99 11.39 14.42
N ASN A 17 2.68 11.59 14.27
CA ASN A 17 2.07 12.87 13.91
C ASN A 17 0.61 12.91 14.38
N ALA A 18 -0.20 13.84 13.89
CA ALA A 18 -1.61 13.93 14.27
C ALA A 18 -2.44 12.69 13.87
N HIS A 19 -2.03 11.94 12.83
CA HIS A 19 -2.70 10.73 12.32
C HIS A 19 -2.14 9.44 12.90
N LEU A 20 -0.94 9.44 13.47
CA LEU A 20 -0.24 8.26 13.98
C LEU A 20 0.43 8.59 15.32
N CYS A 21 -0.02 7.97 16.42
CA CYS A 21 0.43 8.31 17.77
C CYS A 21 1.83 7.82 18.14
N ARG A 22 2.42 6.92 17.35
CA ARG A 22 3.78 6.37 17.56
C ARG A 22 4.47 6.09 16.24
N ASP A 23 5.80 6.09 16.24
CA ASP A 23 6.58 5.75 15.05
C ASP A 23 6.28 4.33 14.57
N CYS A 24 6.26 4.16 13.25
CA CYS A 24 6.07 2.87 12.59
C CYS A 24 7.21 2.59 11.63
N VAL A 25 7.67 1.34 11.61
CA VAL A 25 8.67 0.87 10.64
C VAL A 25 8.01 0.72 9.29
N GLY A 26 8.65 1.26 8.27
CA GLY A 26 8.21 1.14 6.88
C GLY A 26 9.30 0.62 5.96
N TYR A 27 8.87 0.02 4.86
CA TYR A 27 9.71 -0.47 3.77
C TYR A 27 9.17 -0.04 2.42
N TYR A 28 10.04 0.08 1.44
CA TYR A 28 9.65 0.26 0.04
C TYR A 28 10.69 -0.34 -0.89
N CYS A 29 10.29 -0.70 -2.12
CA CYS A 29 11.24 -1.19 -3.11
C CYS A 29 11.55 -0.17 -4.21
N ASP A 30 10.56 0.53 -4.74
CA ASP A 30 10.74 1.48 -5.85
C ASP A 30 10.62 2.94 -5.38
N LEU A 31 11.15 3.88 -6.19
CA LEU A 31 10.87 5.30 -6.03
C LEU A 31 9.79 5.74 -7.01
N TYR A 32 8.73 6.37 -6.52
CA TYR A 32 7.73 7.00 -7.35
C TYR A 32 8.17 8.41 -7.73
N LEU A 33 8.53 8.60 -9.00
CA LEU A 33 9.10 9.84 -9.54
C LEU A 33 8.04 10.79 -10.11
N GLY A 34 6.84 10.27 -10.37
CA GLY A 34 5.75 10.96 -11.05
C GLY A 34 5.29 10.19 -12.29
N TYR A 35 4.02 10.31 -12.62
CA TYR A 35 3.42 9.61 -13.76
C TYR A 35 4.15 9.94 -15.07
N ARG A 36 4.58 8.91 -15.80
CA ARG A 36 5.37 8.97 -17.06
C ARG A 36 6.77 9.55 -16.94
N GLU A 37 7.29 9.80 -15.75
CA GLU A 37 8.71 10.13 -15.60
C GLU A 37 9.57 8.89 -15.91
N PRO A 38 10.71 9.06 -16.60
CA PRO A 38 11.60 7.93 -16.89
C PRO A 38 12.00 7.17 -15.63
N GLY A 39 11.81 5.84 -15.62
CA GLY A 39 12.09 4.99 -14.47
C GLY A 39 10.99 4.95 -13.39
N ASN A 40 9.86 5.64 -13.61
CA ASN A 40 8.73 5.58 -12.70
C ASN A 40 8.03 4.22 -12.78
N PRO A 41 7.59 3.61 -11.66
CA PRO A 41 6.82 2.37 -11.64
C PRO A 41 5.37 2.59 -12.10
N ASP A 42 5.18 2.94 -13.38
CA ASP A 42 3.87 3.32 -13.96
C ASP A 42 2.84 2.18 -13.96
N PHE A 43 3.27 0.92 -13.73
CA PHE A 43 2.36 -0.20 -13.51
C PHE A 43 1.42 0.04 -12.31
N LEU A 44 1.87 0.79 -11.28
CA LEU A 44 1.02 1.17 -10.15
C LEU A 44 -0.12 2.10 -10.59
N ASN A 45 0.19 3.09 -11.44
CA ASN A 45 -0.85 3.96 -12.02
C ASN A 45 -1.81 3.18 -12.93
N THR A 46 -1.29 2.20 -13.67
CA THR A 46 -2.08 1.30 -14.51
C THR A 46 -3.09 0.52 -13.66
N LEU A 47 -2.68 -0.02 -12.51
CA LEU A 47 -3.55 -0.77 -11.61
C LEU A 47 -4.56 0.10 -10.88
N LYS A 48 -4.28 1.39 -10.67
CA LYS A 48 -5.31 2.32 -10.18
C LYS A 48 -6.51 2.36 -11.09
N ASN A 49 -6.28 2.29 -12.42
CA ASN A 49 -7.33 2.20 -13.45
C ASN A 49 -8.55 3.07 -13.16
N THR A 50 -8.29 4.31 -12.71
CA THR A 50 -9.30 5.21 -12.15
C THR A 50 -10.49 5.43 -13.08
N LEU A 51 -10.23 5.48 -14.39
CA LEU A 51 -11.28 5.61 -15.41
C LEU A 51 -11.78 4.24 -15.92
N ASN A 52 -11.28 3.14 -15.38
CA ASN A 52 -11.65 1.76 -15.74
C ASN A 52 -11.56 1.46 -17.24
N ASN A 53 -10.53 1.95 -17.91
CA ASN A 53 -10.39 1.90 -19.37
C ASN A 53 -9.20 1.07 -19.87
N TYR A 54 -8.39 0.49 -18.99
CA TYR A 54 -7.31 -0.39 -19.40
C TYR A 54 -7.81 -1.79 -19.76
N CYS A 55 -7.25 -2.37 -20.82
CA CYS A 55 -7.61 -3.72 -21.24
C CYS A 55 -7.00 -4.79 -20.32
N PRO A 56 -7.58 -6.02 -20.29
CA PRO A 56 -7.16 -7.08 -19.38
C PRO A 56 -5.69 -7.49 -19.49
N SER A 57 -5.10 -7.47 -20.69
CA SER A 57 -3.69 -7.82 -20.89
C SER A 57 -2.74 -6.82 -20.24
N VAL A 58 -3.02 -5.53 -20.34
CA VAL A 58 -2.25 -4.45 -19.70
C VAL A 58 -2.35 -4.54 -18.19
N LEU A 59 -3.56 -4.78 -17.66
CA LEU A 59 -3.78 -4.98 -16.22
C LEU A 59 -3.07 -6.24 -15.71
N LYS A 60 -3.07 -7.33 -16.49
CA LYS A 60 -2.36 -8.56 -16.13
C LYS A 60 -0.85 -8.34 -16.00
N SER A 61 -0.22 -7.63 -16.94
CA SER A 61 1.20 -7.31 -16.86
C SER A 61 1.52 -6.44 -15.65
N ALA A 62 0.70 -5.43 -15.38
CA ALA A 62 0.87 -4.56 -14.23
C ALA A 62 0.68 -5.32 -12.88
N ARG A 63 -0.25 -6.28 -12.81
CA ARG A 63 -0.42 -7.16 -11.64
C ARG A 63 0.81 -8.03 -11.40
N GLN A 64 1.43 -8.55 -12.47
CA GLN A 64 2.64 -9.36 -12.37
C GLN A 64 3.79 -8.58 -11.74
N GLU A 65 3.97 -7.30 -12.09
CA GLU A 65 5.00 -6.42 -11.51
C GLU A 65 4.82 -6.26 -9.98
N VAL A 66 3.59 -6.10 -9.50
CA VAL A 66 3.30 -6.04 -8.06
C VAL A 66 3.55 -7.39 -7.40
N TYR A 67 3.02 -8.47 -8.01
CA TYR A 67 3.18 -9.82 -7.48
C TYR A 67 4.65 -10.19 -7.28
N ASP A 68 5.51 -9.91 -8.26
CA ASP A 68 6.94 -10.26 -8.20
C ASP A 68 7.67 -9.52 -7.07
N ARG A 69 7.34 -8.22 -6.86
CA ARG A 69 7.91 -7.42 -5.78
C ARG A 69 7.45 -7.91 -4.41
N VAL A 70 6.15 -8.00 -4.23
CA VAL A 70 5.56 -8.39 -2.94
C VAL A 70 6.01 -9.80 -2.53
N ARG A 71 6.09 -10.74 -3.49
CA ARG A 71 6.55 -12.11 -3.23
C ARG A 71 8.00 -12.19 -2.77
N ARG A 72 8.85 -11.32 -3.32
CA ARG A 72 10.26 -11.21 -2.92
C ARG A 72 10.38 -10.51 -1.56
N ASP A 73 9.66 -9.40 -1.38
CA ASP A 73 9.91 -8.45 -0.31
C ASP A 73 9.27 -8.85 1.03
N ILE A 74 8.11 -9.53 1.05
CA ILE A 74 7.48 -9.97 2.30
C ILE A 74 8.40 -10.88 3.13
N PRO A 75 9.01 -11.96 2.58
CA PRO A 75 9.95 -12.78 3.34
C PRO A 75 11.16 -12.00 3.89
N ASP A 76 11.67 -11.05 3.10
CA ASP A 76 12.82 -10.23 3.52
C ASP A 76 12.43 -9.27 4.65
N ILE A 77 11.23 -8.67 4.63
CA ILE A 77 10.69 -7.86 5.71
C ILE A 77 10.50 -8.70 6.98
N MET A 78 9.91 -9.88 6.88
CA MET A 78 9.73 -10.77 8.02
C MET A 78 11.06 -11.13 8.67
N LYS A 79 12.06 -11.46 7.86
CA LYS A 79 13.42 -11.74 8.33
C LYS A 79 14.08 -10.54 8.96
N ALA A 80 13.98 -9.34 8.35
CA ALA A 80 14.61 -8.12 8.83
C ALA A 80 14.04 -7.64 10.18
N GLU A 81 12.74 -7.85 10.41
CA GLU A 81 12.06 -7.48 11.67
C GLU A 81 11.94 -8.67 12.65
N GLY A 82 12.48 -9.85 12.32
CA GLY A 82 12.43 -11.04 13.17
C GLY A 82 11.01 -11.54 13.44
N LEU A 83 10.12 -11.44 12.45
CA LEU A 83 8.72 -11.83 12.60
C LEU A 83 8.55 -13.33 12.42
N GLU A 84 8.03 -14.00 13.46
CA GLU A 84 7.69 -15.43 13.41
C GLU A 84 6.37 -15.66 12.70
N GLU A 85 5.43 -14.70 12.82
CA GLU A 85 4.14 -14.72 12.15
C GLU A 85 3.70 -13.31 11.77
N ALA A 86 2.86 -13.19 10.74
CA ALA A 86 2.27 -11.92 10.33
C ALA A 86 0.93 -12.09 9.61
N VAL A 87 0.04 -11.13 9.82
CA VAL A 87 -1.16 -10.94 9.00
C VAL A 87 -0.82 -9.95 7.90
N VAL A 88 -1.03 -10.31 6.64
CA VAL A 88 -0.83 -9.41 5.52
C VAL A 88 -2.15 -8.73 5.18
N ALA A 89 -2.18 -7.41 5.25
CA ALA A 89 -3.33 -6.57 4.94
C ALA A 89 -2.99 -5.54 3.85
N VAL A 90 -4.01 -4.98 3.21
CA VAL A 90 -3.86 -3.96 2.16
C VAL A 90 -4.63 -2.71 2.54
N VAL A 91 -4.03 -1.53 2.36
CA VAL A 91 -4.70 -0.24 2.53
C VAL A 91 -5.88 -0.17 1.56
N PRO A 92 -7.12 0.08 2.06
CA PRO A 92 -8.29 0.12 1.19
C PRO A 92 -8.27 1.36 0.31
N ARG A 93 -8.68 1.20 -0.94
CA ARG A 93 -8.82 2.33 -1.86
C ARG A 93 -9.91 3.30 -1.41
N SER A 94 -9.92 4.50 -2.00
CA SER A 94 -10.79 5.61 -1.63
C SER A 94 -12.29 5.39 -1.91
N LYS A 95 -12.66 4.41 -2.74
CA LYS A 95 -14.06 4.13 -3.07
C LYS A 95 -14.52 2.81 -2.48
N ALA A 96 -15.73 2.79 -1.92
CA ALA A 96 -16.35 1.62 -1.32
C ALA A 96 -16.76 0.57 -2.37
N ILE A 97 -17.21 1.04 -3.53
CA ILE A 97 -17.61 0.18 -4.65
C ILE A 97 -16.61 0.36 -5.79
N MET A 98 -16.01 -0.75 -6.21
CA MET A 98 -14.98 -0.78 -7.25
C MET A 98 -15.33 -1.85 -8.29
N SER A 99 -14.99 -1.57 -9.55
CA SER A 99 -15.07 -2.62 -10.57
C SER A 99 -13.95 -3.65 -10.37
N PRO A 100 -14.13 -4.91 -10.84
CA PRO A 100 -13.08 -5.92 -10.78
C PRO A 100 -11.75 -5.47 -11.39
N ASN A 101 -11.79 -4.68 -12.47
CA ASN A 101 -10.60 -4.16 -13.13
C ASN A 101 -9.82 -3.11 -12.31
N GLN A 102 -10.37 -2.67 -11.20
CA GLN A 102 -9.75 -1.70 -10.28
C GLN A 102 -9.21 -2.37 -9.01
N LEU A 103 -9.41 -3.66 -8.84
CA LEU A 103 -8.93 -4.45 -7.68
C LEU A 103 -7.56 -5.10 -7.93
N GLY A 104 -6.96 -4.87 -9.08
CA GLY A 104 -5.75 -5.57 -9.53
C GLY A 104 -4.56 -5.54 -8.57
N PHE A 105 -4.36 -4.46 -7.81
CA PHE A 105 -3.34 -4.38 -6.77
C PHE A 105 -3.62 -5.35 -5.62
N ARG A 106 -4.84 -5.27 -5.04
CA ARG A 106 -5.30 -6.15 -3.96
C ARG A 106 -5.22 -7.62 -4.37
N ASP A 107 -5.68 -7.93 -5.57
CA ASP A 107 -5.67 -9.30 -6.09
C ASP A 107 -4.24 -9.83 -6.29
N ALA A 108 -3.28 -8.96 -6.70
CA ALA A 108 -1.87 -9.35 -6.82
C ALA A 108 -1.26 -9.70 -5.47
N VAL A 109 -1.55 -8.90 -4.44
CA VAL A 109 -1.08 -9.16 -3.07
C VAL A 109 -1.71 -10.44 -2.52
N GLN A 110 -3.01 -10.65 -2.72
CA GLN A 110 -3.71 -11.87 -2.28
C GLN A 110 -3.15 -13.13 -2.93
N GLU A 111 -2.91 -13.09 -4.23
CA GLU A 111 -2.27 -14.20 -4.95
C GLU A 111 -0.87 -14.49 -4.40
N CYS A 112 -0.12 -13.42 -4.11
CA CYS A 112 1.21 -13.55 -3.50
C CYS A 112 1.15 -14.25 -2.14
N VAL A 113 0.26 -13.84 -1.23
CA VAL A 113 0.08 -14.47 0.10
C VAL A 113 -0.25 -15.95 -0.06
N ARG A 114 -1.20 -16.28 -0.94
CA ARG A 114 -1.59 -17.66 -1.20
C ARG A 114 -0.43 -18.54 -1.69
N ILE A 115 0.41 -17.99 -2.58
CA ILE A 115 1.58 -18.71 -3.10
C ILE A 115 2.69 -18.83 -2.05
N LEU A 116 2.93 -17.80 -1.23
CA LEU A 116 3.88 -17.90 -0.12
C LEU A 116 3.47 -18.98 0.87
N GLN A 117 2.18 -19.04 1.25
CA GLN A 117 1.65 -20.09 2.12
C GLN A 117 1.87 -21.48 1.51
N ALA A 118 1.57 -21.68 0.23
CA ALA A 118 1.78 -22.93 -0.49
C ALA A 118 3.26 -23.34 -0.57
N ASN A 119 4.18 -22.36 -0.50
CA ASN A 119 5.63 -22.58 -0.54
C ASN A 119 6.29 -22.67 0.86
N GLY A 120 5.49 -22.90 1.91
CA GLY A 120 6.01 -23.16 3.25
C GLY A 120 6.00 -21.97 4.22
N TYR A 121 5.56 -20.79 3.80
CA TYR A 121 5.36 -19.65 4.70
C TYR A 121 3.98 -19.71 5.37
N SER A 122 3.69 -20.81 6.08
CA SER A 122 2.41 -21.02 6.78
C SER A 122 2.19 -20.03 7.94
N CYS A 123 3.22 -19.34 8.35
CA CYS A 123 3.19 -18.26 9.35
C CYS A 123 2.59 -16.93 8.82
N ILE A 124 2.37 -16.82 7.50
CA ILE A 124 1.69 -15.67 6.90
C ILE A 124 0.18 -15.95 6.86
N THR A 125 -0.61 -15.04 7.41
CA THR A 125 -2.08 -15.11 7.36
C THR A 125 -2.63 -14.13 6.33
N ASP A 126 -3.59 -14.56 5.51
CA ASP A 126 -4.34 -13.68 4.59
C ASP A 126 -5.32 -12.80 5.39
N GLY A 127 -4.98 -11.53 5.54
CA GLY A 127 -5.80 -10.48 6.13
C GLY A 127 -6.25 -9.42 5.12
N ILE A 128 -6.16 -9.70 3.81
CA ILE A 128 -6.45 -8.70 2.76
C ILE A 128 -7.89 -8.20 2.78
N GLY A 129 -8.80 -8.98 3.36
CA GLY A 129 -10.19 -8.58 3.60
C GLY A 129 -10.45 -7.92 4.95
N CYS A 130 -9.49 -7.81 5.85
CA CYS A 130 -9.73 -7.34 7.22
C CYS A 130 -10.05 -5.83 7.31
N ILE A 131 -9.68 -5.03 6.30
CA ILE A 131 -10.04 -3.61 6.21
C ILE A 131 -10.93 -3.42 4.98
N THR A 132 -12.18 -3.06 5.19
CA THR A 132 -13.17 -2.89 4.11
C THR A 132 -13.79 -1.49 4.17
N ARG A 133 -13.61 -0.73 3.08
CA ARG A 133 -14.21 0.61 2.98
C ARG A 133 -15.72 0.51 2.73
N HIS A 134 -16.50 1.25 3.51
CA HIS A 134 -17.95 1.35 3.35
C HIS A 134 -18.45 2.76 2.98
N THR A 135 -17.59 3.79 3.13
CA THR A 135 -17.91 5.17 2.78
C THR A 135 -16.82 5.76 1.90
N ASP A 136 -17.20 6.36 0.77
CA ASP A 136 -16.31 6.98 -0.18
C ASP A 136 -15.50 8.12 0.44
N THR A 137 -14.21 8.15 0.11
CA THR A 137 -13.33 9.29 0.40
C THR A 137 -12.78 9.85 -0.91
N LYS A 138 -12.16 11.02 -0.87
CA LYS A 138 -11.47 11.56 -2.04
C LYS A 138 -10.25 10.73 -2.42
N THR A 139 -10.07 10.58 -3.72
CA THR A 139 -8.87 9.97 -4.30
C THR A 139 -7.75 11.01 -4.32
N THR A 140 -6.78 10.85 -3.44
CA THR A 140 -5.77 11.85 -3.08
C THR A 140 -4.77 12.19 -4.19
N HIS A 141 -4.55 11.28 -5.15
CA HIS A 141 -3.66 11.52 -6.29
C HIS A 141 -4.31 12.32 -7.44
N ILE A 142 -5.63 12.58 -7.37
CA ILE A 142 -6.37 13.34 -8.38
C ILE A 142 -6.62 14.74 -7.87
N HIS A 143 -5.75 15.66 -8.29
CA HIS A 143 -5.85 17.09 -7.92
C HIS A 143 -6.56 17.94 -8.98
N ARG A 144 -6.94 17.34 -10.13
CA ARG A 144 -7.57 18.04 -11.24
C ARG A 144 -8.87 17.35 -11.61
N PHE A 145 -9.78 18.12 -12.19
CA PHE A 145 -10.99 17.57 -12.79
C PHE A 145 -10.62 16.54 -13.87
N LEU A 146 -11.19 15.35 -13.78
CA LEU A 146 -11.09 14.30 -14.79
C LEU A 146 -12.50 14.04 -15.34
N PRO A 147 -12.74 14.22 -16.66
CA PRO A 147 -14.02 13.90 -17.26
C PRO A 147 -14.43 12.44 -16.98
N GLY A 148 -15.66 12.24 -16.52
CA GLY A 148 -16.20 10.90 -16.23
C GLY A 148 -15.74 10.30 -14.87
N PHE A 149 -15.00 11.05 -14.04
CA PHE A 149 -14.65 10.63 -12.70
C PHE A 149 -15.14 11.65 -11.66
N ASP A 150 -16.08 11.21 -10.82
CA ASP A 150 -16.52 11.98 -9.65
C ASP A 150 -15.61 11.68 -8.44
N ASN A 151 -14.80 12.66 -8.05
CA ASN A 151 -13.93 12.56 -6.88
C ASN A 151 -14.68 13.01 -5.62
N CYS A 152 -15.86 12.43 -5.38
CA CYS A 152 -16.66 12.69 -4.18
C CYS A 152 -16.02 12.14 -2.90
N GLY A 153 -16.53 12.59 -1.74
CA GLY A 153 -16.12 12.15 -0.43
C GLY A 153 -15.23 13.16 0.31
N SER A 154 -14.84 12.80 1.53
CA SER A 154 -14.02 13.64 2.40
C SER A 154 -12.56 13.64 2.02
N GLU A 155 -11.89 14.78 2.18
CA GLU A 155 -10.42 14.84 2.20
C GLU A 155 -9.90 14.03 3.39
N PRO A 156 -8.61 13.56 3.36
CA PRO A 156 -8.00 12.91 4.50
C PRO A 156 -8.06 13.78 5.78
N TYR A 157 -8.52 13.18 6.87
CA TYR A 157 -8.56 13.77 8.20
C TYR A 157 -8.21 12.71 9.24
N VAL A 158 -7.88 13.13 10.47
CA VAL A 158 -7.54 12.21 11.57
C VAL A 158 -8.74 11.35 11.93
N GLY A 159 -8.61 10.04 11.85
CA GLY A 159 -9.69 9.07 12.11
C GLY A 159 -10.51 8.66 10.89
N ILE A 160 -10.14 9.15 9.68
CA ILE A 160 -10.90 8.84 8.45
C ILE A 160 -11.01 7.33 8.19
N THR A 161 -10.01 6.54 8.57
CA THR A 161 -10.05 5.08 8.38
C THR A 161 -11.11 4.46 9.29
N ASN A 162 -11.14 4.82 10.56
CA ASN A 162 -12.14 4.34 11.52
C ASN A 162 -13.57 4.74 11.10
N ASP A 163 -13.75 5.97 10.58
CA ASP A 163 -15.06 6.49 10.21
C ASP A 163 -15.59 5.93 8.89
N THR A 164 -14.71 5.45 8.00
CA THR A 164 -15.08 5.07 6.62
C THR A 164 -14.78 3.63 6.26
N CYS A 165 -14.17 2.87 7.18
CA CYS A 165 -13.87 1.46 6.99
C CYS A 165 -14.39 0.62 8.15
N HIS A 166 -14.77 -0.60 7.84
CA HIS A 166 -14.89 -1.67 8.82
C HIS A 166 -13.55 -2.39 8.94
N ILE A 167 -13.07 -2.60 10.17
CA ILE A 167 -11.86 -3.37 10.47
C ILE A 167 -12.27 -4.61 11.26
N ASP A 168 -11.94 -5.79 10.76
CA ASP A 168 -12.12 -7.05 11.47
C ASP A 168 -11.08 -7.16 12.60
N ALA A 169 -11.51 -6.79 13.81
CA ALA A 169 -10.66 -6.80 14.99
C ALA A 169 -10.15 -8.22 15.34
N ASP A 170 -10.91 -9.27 15.07
CA ASP A 170 -10.50 -10.65 15.39
C ASP A 170 -9.39 -11.13 14.44
N ALA A 171 -9.34 -10.59 13.23
CA ALA A 171 -8.28 -10.88 12.28
C ALA A 171 -6.93 -10.28 12.72
N VAL A 172 -6.90 -9.16 13.46
CA VAL A 172 -5.68 -8.37 13.70
C VAL A 172 -5.29 -8.21 15.17
N ARG A 173 -6.24 -8.37 16.12
CA ARG A 173 -5.99 -8.13 17.55
C ARG A 173 -4.88 -9.04 18.09
N GLY A 174 -3.90 -8.43 18.76
CA GLY A 174 -2.75 -9.11 19.34
C GLY A 174 -1.74 -9.63 18.32
N LYS A 175 -1.94 -9.37 17.03
CA LYS A 175 -1.07 -9.87 15.95
C LYS A 175 -0.17 -8.78 15.39
N THR A 176 0.92 -9.20 14.75
CA THR A 176 1.72 -8.33 13.88
C THR A 176 1.07 -8.26 12.50
N VAL A 177 0.87 -7.05 11.99
CA VAL A 177 0.28 -6.79 10.67
C VAL A 177 1.34 -6.21 9.74
N ILE A 178 1.55 -6.83 8.58
CA ILE A 178 2.26 -6.20 7.46
C ILE A 178 1.19 -5.52 6.60
N LEU A 179 1.11 -4.18 6.71
CA LEU A 179 0.17 -3.37 5.95
C LEU A 179 0.80 -2.91 4.65
N ILE A 180 0.18 -3.25 3.52
CA ILE A 180 0.73 -2.98 2.18
C ILE A 180 -0.07 -1.89 1.48
N ASP A 181 0.63 -0.91 0.86
CA ASP A 181 0.05 0.06 -0.07
C ASP A 181 0.83 0.14 -1.39
N ASP A 182 0.22 0.75 -2.40
CA ASP A 182 0.83 0.93 -3.71
C ASP A 182 1.93 2.02 -3.68
N ILE A 183 1.63 3.22 -3.20
CA ILE A 183 2.55 4.37 -3.22
C ILE A 183 2.43 5.18 -1.93
N TYR A 184 3.43 5.12 -1.10
CA TYR A 184 3.51 5.99 0.08
C TYR A 184 3.83 7.43 -0.28
N THR A 185 3.06 8.37 0.25
CA THR A 185 3.30 9.81 0.11
C THR A 185 3.18 10.50 1.47
N LYS A 186 4.31 10.82 2.07
CA LYS A 186 4.45 11.36 3.43
C LYS A 186 3.49 12.51 3.80
N THR A 187 3.00 13.28 2.83
CA THR A 187 2.16 14.46 3.09
C THR A 187 0.67 14.19 2.99
N VAL A 188 0.27 12.95 2.71
CA VAL A 188 -1.14 12.57 2.52
C VAL A 188 -1.74 12.01 3.80
N ASN A 189 -0.93 11.33 4.63
CA ASN A 189 -1.28 10.74 5.93
C ASN A 189 -2.40 9.68 5.90
N VAL A 190 -2.75 9.14 4.76
CA VAL A 190 -3.75 8.06 4.65
C VAL A 190 -3.20 6.77 5.24
N ASP A 191 -1.91 6.49 4.99
CA ASP A 191 -1.24 5.31 5.49
C ASP A 191 -1.05 5.38 7.01
N GLU A 192 -0.63 6.54 7.51
CA GLU A 192 -0.50 6.81 8.94
C GLU A 192 -1.82 6.60 9.67
N ASP A 193 -2.92 7.12 9.12
CA ASP A 193 -4.25 6.97 9.69
C ASP A 193 -4.73 5.50 9.65
N CYS A 194 -4.44 4.77 8.58
CA CYS A 194 -4.76 3.35 8.46
C CYS A 194 -3.96 2.50 9.47
N ILE A 195 -2.68 2.81 9.68
CA ILE A 195 -1.83 2.18 10.69
C ILE A 195 -2.40 2.44 12.10
N GLN A 196 -2.80 3.70 12.38
CA GLN A 196 -3.41 4.06 13.67
C GLN A 196 -4.69 3.27 13.91
N ALA A 197 -5.55 3.17 12.91
CA ALA A 197 -6.80 2.43 13.02
C ALA A 197 -6.58 0.93 13.33
N LEU A 198 -5.52 0.31 12.81
CA LEU A 198 -5.12 -1.05 13.19
C LEU A 198 -4.69 -1.13 14.65
N TYR A 199 -3.93 -0.14 15.14
CA TYR A 199 -3.58 -0.08 16.57
C TYR A 199 -4.81 0.12 17.46
N ASP A 200 -5.76 0.93 17.04
CA ASP A 200 -7.00 1.23 17.79
C ASP A 200 -7.85 -0.04 18.00
N VAL A 201 -7.86 -0.97 17.03
CA VAL A 201 -8.55 -2.26 17.16
C VAL A 201 -7.68 -3.34 17.83
N GLY A 202 -6.45 -3.01 18.24
CA GLY A 202 -5.60 -3.84 19.07
C GLY A 202 -4.52 -4.65 18.35
N ALA A 203 -4.10 -4.26 17.16
CA ALA A 203 -2.89 -4.84 16.55
C ALA A 203 -1.68 -4.66 17.48
N ALA A 204 -0.87 -5.70 17.70
CA ALA A 204 0.30 -5.65 18.57
C ALA A 204 1.43 -4.82 17.93
N CYS A 205 1.64 -5.03 16.64
CA CYS A 205 2.64 -4.33 15.84
C CYS A 205 2.12 -4.13 14.42
N VAL A 206 2.52 -3.03 13.78
CA VAL A 206 2.31 -2.82 12.35
C VAL A 206 3.67 -2.54 11.71
N VAL A 207 3.99 -3.28 10.64
CA VAL A 207 5.09 -2.99 9.72
C VAL A 207 4.46 -2.55 8.42
N PHE A 208 4.81 -1.38 7.95
CA PHE A 208 4.26 -0.83 6.71
C PHE A 208 5.15 -1.20 5.52
N TYR A 209 4.55 -1.55 4.39
CA TYR A 209 5.25 -1.75 3.14
C TYR A 209 4.54 -1.04 2.00
N ALA A 210 5.23 -0.12 1.33
CA ALA A 210 4.76 0.46 0.07
C ALA A 210 5.57 -0.10 -1.09
N VAL A 211 4.90 -0.46 -2.20
CA VAL A 211 5.64 -0.86 -3.41
C VAL A 211 6.52 0.28 -3.90
N ALA A 212 6.04 1.53 -3.79
CA ALA A 212 6.86 2.68 -4.12
C ALA A 212 6.74 3.81 -3.08
N TYR A 213 7.84 4.55 -2.92
CA TYR A 213 7.94 5.74 -2.07
C TYR A 213 8.01 7.00 -2.94
N THR A 214 7.13 7.98 -2.72
CA THR A 214 7.13 9.23 -3.50
C THR A 214 8.41 10.02 -3.27
N TYR A 215 9.22 10.13 -4.32
CA TYR A 215 10.42 10.94 -4.34
C TYR A 215 10.11 12.33 -4.86
N ARG A 216 10.32 13.34 -4.00
CA ARG A 216 10.25 14.74 -4.41
C ARG A 216 11.66 15.24 -4.72
N ARG A 217 11.96 15.55 -5.99
CA ARG A 217 13.18 16.29 -6.32
C ARG A 217 13.13 17.60 -5.56
N SER A 218 14.13 17.86 -4.71
CA SER A 218 14.34 19.19 -4.13
C SER A 218 14.55 20.17 -5.30
N THR A 219 13.57 21.03 -5.54
CA THR A 219 13.73 22.15 -6.47
C THR A 219 14.58 23.21 -5.80
N TYR A 220 15.87 22.93 -5.64
CA TYR A 220 16.83 24.03 -5.49
C TYR A 220 16.84 24.77 -6.82
N ARG A 221 16.02 25.81 -6.96
CA ARG A 221 16.29 26.86 -7.93
C ARG A 221 17.65 27.43 -7.52
N LYS A 222 18.72 27.14 -8.29
CA LYS A 222 19.90 27.96 -8.30
C LYS A 222 19.41 29.35 -8.69
N GLY A 223 19.42 30.24 -7.71
CA GLY A 223 19.18 31.66 -7.97
C GLY A 223 20.17 32.13 -9.04
N ALA A 224 19.63 32.74 -10.06
CA ALA A 224 20.38 33.54 -11.01
C ALA A 224 20.82 34.84 -10.34
#